data_46110a431b338051814019891d9905f2
#
_entry.id   46110a431b338051814019891d9905f2
#
_cell.length_a   1.000
_cell.length_b   1.000
_cell.length_c   1.000
_cell.angle_alpha   90.00
_cell.angle_beta   90.00
_cell.angle_gamma   90.00
#
_symmetry.space_group_name_H-M   'P 1'
#
loop_
_entity.id
_entity.type
_entity.pdbx_description
1 polymer ?
#
loop_
_entity_poly.entity_id
_entity_poly.type
_entity_poly.pdbx_seq_one_letter_code
_entity_poly.pdbx_strand_id
1 'polypeptide(L)'
;MPGSDRRGRLSRRRVIQTTAGASLLGIAGCTGGGGDSTPTQTSGDGGGGDGGGDGGATKTTTQAGEVDISGVTFEFWETFNVQSRGAEEFLRTLVSEFEERTGATANMNWTGYGPVIGAEWINRFKNDDYPHVFTAASQWTGRFIDGDWVVPLDEYRDELPDEMLAQYEWTEPLYNDYIDQMWGGQQTVPFALQMIGPFAARMDHFEEAGLDPSSDFPPEDMEHLVEVGTTLQEQGPGEYGMQLINGGGDQIDAQPVPWAMSKGGEEGLFLTQDRSDALYDNDTWKEILSQWVAIYREHGLSGPNTSQYQDEQIPAQMAAGRISMSNPESPNHPTFQEQVGEMYENGTIQWAPGLDLGTGQKGYFFPQCVAICRPGPNENQRDYERRRKASIEMMKVFLSEDVQRQLHEVAGVLPARRDVWDDLPDTAHNAYDAWQEMAENLQVLHHNHPQYVELMYNIPGPYSTQAITGDISPEEACDRMARDARELLGL
;
A
#
# COMPACT_ATOMS: atom_id res chain seq x y z
N MET A 1 11.64 21.30 48.71
CA MET A 1 11.58 19.84 48.87
C MET A 1 10.86 19.31 47.67
N PRO A 2 11.44 18.50 46.81
CA PRO A 2 10.83 18.03 45.57
C PRO A 2 10.07 16.73 45.81
N GLY A 3 8.82 16.70 45.36
CA GLY A 3 7.99 15.49 45.29
C GLY A 3 8.29 14.73 44.00
N SER A 4 8.77 13.53 44.14
CA SER A 4 9.05 12.60 43.06
C SER A 4 7.74 12.01 42.52
N ASP A 5 7.40 12.36 41.30
CA ASP A 5 6.32 11.75 40.54
C ASP A 5 6.80 10.40 39.98
N ARG A 6 6.41 9.32 40.62
CA ARG A 6 6.60 7.94 40.07
C ARG A 6 5.41 7.60 39.23
N ARG A 7 5.50 7.83 37.93
CA ARG A 7 4.58 7.21 36.95
C ARG A 7 4.88 5.72 36.92
N GLY A 8 3.97 4.94 37.50
CA GLY A 8 4.02 3.49 37.44
C GLY A 8 3.78 3.00 36.02
N ARG A 9 4.77 2.36 35.43
CA ARG A 9 4.59 1.55 34.22
C ARG A 9 3.63 0.41 34.55
N LEU A 10 2.44 0.47 33.98
CA LEU A 10 1.48 -0.64 34.02
C LEU A 10 2.06 -1.78 33.17
N SER A 11 2.25 -2.93 33.80
CA SER A 11 2.73 -4.14 33.16
C SER A 11 1.73 -4.62 32.11
N ARG A 12 2.15 -4.65 30.84
CA ARG A 12 1.41 -5.00 29.63
C ARG A 12 0.81 -6.41 29.58
N ARG A 13 1.06 -7.24 30.59
CA ARG A 13 0.65 -8.66 30.64
C ARG A 13 -0.82 -8.93 31.00
N ARG A 14 -1.68 -7.95 31.19
CA ARG A 14 -3.06 -8.15 31.69
C ARG A 14 -4.20 -7.91 30.71
N VAL A 15 -3.94 -7.51 29.46
CA VAL A 15 -5.01 -7.18 28.50
C VAL A 15 -5.38 -8.33 27.55
N ILE A 16 -4.62 -9.41 27.51
CA ILE A 16 -4.81 -10.49 26.49
C ILE A 16 -5.77 -11.63 26.91
N GLN A 17 -6.51 -11.54 28.00
CA GLN A 17 -7.31 -12.68 28.48
C GLN A 17 -8.83 -12.60 28.27
N THR A 18 -9.37 -11.70 27.48
CA THR A 18 -10.84 -11.55 27.37
C THR A 18 -11.42 -11.43 25.95
N THR A 19 -10.89 -12.11 24.96
CA THR A 19 -11.64 -12.29 23.70
C THR A 19 -11.32 -13.64 23.06
N ALA A 20 -11.86 -14.70 23.67
CA ALA A 20 -12.02 -16.00 23.03
C ALA A 20 -13.49 -16.39 23.14
N GLY A 21 -14.29 -16.12 22.13
CA GLY A 21 -15.67 -16.58 22.08
C GLY A 21 -16.43 -16.11 20.85
N ALA A 22 -16.64 -17.08 19.93
CA ALA A 22 -17.65 -17.14 18.89
C ALA A 22 -17.40 -16.30 17.60
N SER A 23 -17.17 -16.95 16.48
CA SER A 23 -18.23 -17.50 15.61
C SER A 23 -17.59 -18.29 14.46
N LEU A 24 -17.79 -19.58 14.46
CA LEU A 24 -17.65 -20.45 13.30
C LEU A 24 -18.93 -20.30 12.45
N LEU A 25 -18.83 -19.73 11.28
CA LEU A 25 -19.76 -19.99 10.19
C LEU A 25 -18.97 -20.44 8.98
N GLY A 26 -19.23 -21.67 8.60
CA GLY A 26 -18.58 -22.37 7.52
C GLY A 26 -18.98 -21.85 6.16
N ILE A 27 -18.00 -21.82 5.27
CA ILE A 27 -18.27 -21.79 3.82
C ILE A 27 -17.80 -23.14 3.27
N ALA A 28 -18.78 -23.85 2.76
CA ALA A 28 -18.61 -25.15 2.11
C ALA A 28 -17.99 -24.95 0.72
N GLY A 29 -17.07 -25.87 0.42
CA GLY A 29 -16.24 -25.91 -0.74
C GLY A 29 -16.91 -26.09 -2.09
N CYS A 30 -16.11 -25.89 -3.11
CA CYS A 30 -16.22 -26.57 -4.40
C CYS A 30 -14.86 -27.15 -4.77
N THR A 31 -14.83 -28.46 -4.78
CA THR A 31 -13.76 -29.29 -5.32
C THR A 31 -13.84 -29.34 -6.84
N GLY A 32 -12.73 -29.25 -7.52
CA GLY A 32 -12.67 -29.51 -8.96
C GLY A 32 -11.23 -29.69 -9.47
N GLY A 33 -10.84 -30.93 -9.62
CA GLY A 33 -10.15 -31.47 -10.75
C GLY A 33 -8.62 -31.33 -10.85
N GLY A 34 -7.94 -32.42 -10.50
CA GLY A 34 -6.50 -32.62 -10.71
C GLY A 34 -6.09 -32.69 -12.20
N GLY A 35 -4.85 -32.36 -12.45
CA GLY A 35 -4.12 -32.58 -13.68
C GLY A 35 -2.65 -32.75 -13.37
N ASP A 36 -2.24 -34.02 -13.24
CA ASP A 36 -0.84 -34.45 -13.19
C ASP A 36 -0.12 -34.04 -14.48
N SER A 37 1.00 -33.36 -14.38
CA SER A 37 1.95 -33.21 -15.51
C SER A 37 3.37 -33.32 -14.97
N THR A 38 3.95 -34.46 -15.21
CA THR A 38 5.35 -34.82 -15.02
C THR A 38 6.25 -34.01 -15.94
N PRO A 39 7.36 -33.40 -15.52
CA PRO A 39 8.31 -32.80 -16.44
C PRO A 39 9.32 -33.83 -16.97
N THR A 40 9.38 -33.90 -18.25
CA THR A 40 10.38 -34.64 -19.00
C THR A 40 11.68 -33.82 -19.10
N GLN A 41 12.77 -34.38 -18.63
CA GLN A 41 14.13 -33.86 -18.88
C GLN A 41 14.50 -34.05 -20.35
N THR A 42 14.99 -32.98 -20.98
CA THR A 42 15.77 -33.08 -22.19
C THR A 42 17.09 -32.33 -22.01
N SER A 43 18.14 -33.09 -22.02
CA SER A 43 19.53 -32.66 -22.14
C SER A 43 19.84 -32.25 -23.59
N GLY A 44 20.45 -31.09 -23.77
CA GLY A 44 20.95 -30.63 -25.05
C GLY A 44 22.22 -29.83 -24.89
N ASP A 45 23.28 -30.38 -25.36
CA ASP A 45 24.67 -29.96 -25.36
C ASP A 45 24.95 -28.89 -26.42
N GLY A 46 25.90 -27.97 -26.17
CA GLY A 46 26.78 -27.49 -27.21
C GLY A 46 26.75 -26.02 -27.61
N GLY A 47 27.87 -25.35 -27.44
CA GLY A 47 28.36 -24.36 -28.36
C GLY A 47 28.80 -23.02 -27.81
N GLY A 48 30.08 -22.83 -27.64
CA GLY A 48 30.76 -21.60 -27.21
C GLY A 48 30.62 -20.41 -28.17
N GLY A 49 30.85 -19.23 -27.65
CA GLY A 49 31.02 -17.98 -28.38
C GLY A 49 31.62 -16.92 -27.47
N ASP A 50 32.92 -16.70 -27.66
CA ASP A 50 33.70 -15.57 -27.09
C ASP A 50 33.09 -14.23 -27.49
N GLY A 51 33.00 -13.31 -26.54
CA GLY A 51 32.71 -11.90 -26.79
C GLY A 51 33.02 -11.06 -25.58
N GLY A 52 34.27 -10.60 -25.46
CA GLY A 52 34.69 -9.68 -24.40
C GLY A 52 33.99 -8.33 -24.50
N GLY A 53 33.43 -7.89 -23.40
CA GLY A 53 32.96 -6.53 -23.13
C GLY A 53 33.44 -6.09 -21.77
N ASP A 54 34.40 -5.17 -21.81
CA ASP A 54 35.02 -4.54 -20.65
C ASP A 54 34.02 -3.59 -19.98
N GLY A 55 33.34 -4.04 -18.96
CA GLY A 55 32.45 -3.25 -18.13
C GLY A 55 33.12 -2.99 -16.79
N GLY A 56 33.63 -1.75 -16.64
CA GLY A 56 34.30 -1.32 -15.45
C GLY A 56 33.42 -1.43 -14.20
N ALA A 57 33.72 -2.39 -13.37
CA ALA A 57 33.16 -2.49 -12.02
C ALA A 57 33.68 -1.32 -11.18
N THR A 58 32.78 -0.42 -10.86
CA THR A 58 33.03 0.63 -9.88
C THR A 58 33.19 -0.05 -8.51
N LYS A 59 34.43 -0.11 -8.04
CA LYS A 59 34.74 -0.58 -6.69
C LYS A 59 34.19 0.42 -5.68
N THR A 60 33.05 0.08 -5.08
CA THR A 60 32.57 0.77 -3.88
C THR A 60 33.55 0.50 -2.74
N THR A 61 34.15 1.53 -2.24
CA THR A 61 35.14 1.48 -1.14
C THR A 61 34.37 1.25 0.17
N THR A 62 34.40 0.05 0.69
CA THR A 62 33.82 -0.30 1.99
C THR A 62 34.76 0.11 3.10
N GLN A 63 34.30 0.96 4.02
CA GLN A 63 35.06 1.36 5.24
C GLN A 63 34.76 0.43 6.41
N ALA A 64 35.83 0.05 7.05
CA ALA A 64 36.13 -0.51 8.37
C ALA A 64 35.03 -1.13 9.23
N GLY A 65 35.17 -2.42 9.49
CA GLY A 65 34.47 -3.15 10.57
C GLY A 65 33.42 -4.14 10.11
N GLU A 66 33.53 -4.62 8.89
CA GLU A 66 32.55 -5.53 8.28
C GLU A 66 32.44 -6.84 9.08
N VAL A 67 31.30 -7.02 9.73
CA VAL A 67 30.94 -8.34 10.29
C VAL A 67 30.77 -9.29 9.11
N ASP A 68 31.58 -10.34 9.06
CA ASP A 68 31.46 -11.38 8.05
C ASP A 68 30.11 -12.08 8.17
N ILE A 69 29.24 -11.86 7.18
CA ILE A 69 27.92 -12.48 7.05
C ILE A 69 27.93 -13.64 6.09
N SER A 70 29.06 -14.02 5.52
CA SER A 70 29.17 -15.18 4.63
C SER A 70 28.71 -16.45 5.32
N GLY A 71 27.92 -17.26 4.60
CA GLY A 71 27.30 -18.47 5.12
C GLY A 71 26.20 -18.25 6.18
N VAL A 72 25.75 -17.00 6.39
CA VAL A 72 24.56 -16.70 7.19
C VAL A 72 23.33 -17.00 6.37
N THR A 73 22.37 -17.72 6.94
CA THR A 73 21.04 -17.89 6.40
C THR A 73 20.04 -17.16 7.28
N PHE A 74 19.16 -16.35 6.68
CA PHE A 74 18.10 -15.63 7.39
C PHE A 74 16.77 -15.71 6.63
N GLU A 75 15.66 -15.61 7.37
CA GLU A 75 14.32 -15.62 6.83
C GLU A 75 13.90 -14.21 6.43
N PHE A 76 13.41 -14.05 5.20
CA PHE A 76 12.89 -12.82 4.66
C PHE A 76 11.47 -13.03 4.15
N TRP A 77 10.49 -12.35 4.75
CA TRP A 77 9.11 -12.39 4.28
C TRP A 77 8.78 -11.14 3.51
N GLU A 78 8.36 -11.36 2.27
CA GLU A 78 8.13 -10.29 1.32
C GLU A 78 6.66 -10.27 0.90
N THR A 79 6.00 -9.10 1.06
CA THR A 79 4.60 -8.89 0.67
C THR A 79 4.47 -7.82 -0.40
N PHE A 80 5.53 -7.06 -0.62
CA PHE A 80 5.54 -6.01 -1.60
C PHE A 80 5.48 -6.62 -2.98
N ASN A 81 4.30 -6.51 -3.51
CA ASN A 81 4.00 -6.72 -4.89
C ASN A 81 3.91 -8.13 -5.46
N VAL A 82 2.76 -8.63 -5.30
CA VAL A 82 2.25 -9.76 -6.07
C VAL A 82 1.37 -9.32 -7.25
N GLN A 83 1.18 -8.02 -7.47
CA GLN A 83 0.28 -7.50 -8.51
C GLN A 83 0.95 -7.44 -9.88
N SER A 84 2.29 -7.36 -9.95
CA SER A 84 2.98 -7.39 -11.22
C SER A 84 4.04 -8.49 -11.29
N ARG A 85 4.04 -9.22 -12.38
CA ARG A 85 5.04 -10.27 -12.63
C ARG A 85 6.46 -9.71 -12.71
N GLY A 86 6.63 -8.49 -13.22
CA GLY A 86 7.92 -7.81 -13.33
C GLY A 86 8.54 -7.53 -11.96
N ALA A 87 7.74 -7.15 -10.97
CA ALA A 87 8.25 -6.89 -9.64
C ALA A 87 8.72 -8.15 -8.91
N GLU A 88 8.05 -9.29 -9.08
CA GLU A 88 8.54 -10.55 -8.52
C GLU A 88 9.90 -10.95 -9.12
N GLU A 89 10.05 -10.85 -10.42
CA GLU A 89 11.31 -11.17 -11.12
C GLU A 89 12.43 -10.22 -10.68
N PHE A 90 12.14 -8.93 -10.59
CA PHE A 90 13.06 -7.91 -10.11
C PHE A 90 13.55 -8.21 -8.69
N LEU A 91 12.64 -8.45 -7.74
CA LEU A 91 13.00 -8.73 -6.35
C LEU A 91 13.79 -10.04 -6.20
N ARG A 92 13.46 -11.06 -6.98
CA ARG A 92 14.25 -12.31 -7.01
C ARG A 92 15.66 -12.06 -7.54
N THR A 93 15.82 -11.20 -8.52
CA THR A 93 17.14 -10.80 -9.04
C THR A 93 17.93 -10.05 -7.96
N LEU A 94 17.32 -9.11 -7.26
CA LEU A 94 17.97 -8.39 -6.14
C LEU A 94 18.46 -9.34 -5.04
N VAL A 95 17.65 -10.32 -4.68
CA VAL A 95 18.04 -11.33 -3.68
C VAL A 95 19.24 -12.12 -4.18
N SER A 96 19.22 -12.58 -5.45
CA SER A 96 20.34 -13.32 -6.03
C SER A 96 21.63 -12.51 -6.06
N GLU A 97 21.57 -11.24 -6.46
CA GLU A 97 22.72 -10.33 -6.45
C GLU A 97 23.26 -10.06 -5.04
N PHE A 98 22.36 -9.91 -4.07
CA PHE A 98 22.74 -9.78 -2.67
C PHE A 98 23.48 -11.04 -2.18
N GLU A 99 22.95 -12.24 -2.47
CA GLU A 99 23.56 -13.52 -2.07
C GLU A 99 24.94 -13.72 -2.70
N GLU A 100 25.09 -13.43 -4.00
CA GLU A 100 26.36 -13.52 -4.72
C GLU A 100 27.42 -12.56 -4.15
N ARG A 101 27.00 -11.34 -3.78
CA ARG A 101 27.89 -10.32 -3.26
C ARG A 101 28.33 -10.58 -1.83
N THR A 102 27.47 -11.11 -1.00
CA THR A 102 27.67 -11.20 0.46
C THR A 102 28.03 -12.61 0.93
N GLY A 103 27.68 -13.63 0.15
CA GLY A 103 27.73 -15.04 0.58
C GLY A 103 26.73 -15.41 1.67
N ALA A 104 25.81 -14.51 2.04
CA ALA A 104 24.65 -14.83 2.86
C ALA A 104 23.53 -15.40 2.01
N THR A 105 22.58 -16.11 2.62
CA THR A 105 21.40 -16.66 1.94
C THR A 105 20.13 -16.08 2.56
N ALA A 106 19.29 -15.45 1.74
CA ALA A 106 17.97 -14.99 2.12
C ALA A 106 16.92 -16.06 1.73
N ASN A 107 16.39 -16.77 2.70
CA ASN A 107 15.25 -17.64 2.49
C ASN A 107 14.00 -16.78 2.30
N MET A 108 13.72 -16.45 1.04
CA MET A 108 12.61 -15.57 0.70
C MET A 108 11.28 -16.34 0.74
N ASN A 109 10.38 -15.89 1.59
CA ASN A 109 9.00 -16.32 1.62
C ASN A 109 8.15 -15.24 0.96
N TRP A 110 7.78 -15.49 -0.27
CA TRP A 110 6.95 -14.61 -1.06
C TRP A 110 5.48 -14.85 -0.76
N THR A 111 4.82 -13.87 -0.18
CA THR A 111 3.39 -13.93 0.13
C THR A 111 2.68 -12.68 -0.38
N GLY A 112 1.41 -12.82 -0.76
CA GLY A 112 0.57 -11.64 -1.02
C GLY A 112 0.12 -10.95 0.27
N TYR A 113 -0.61 -9.87 0.11
CA TYR A 113 -1.16 -9.09 1.22
C TYR A 113 -2.17 -9.87 2.08
N GLY A 114 -2.95 -10.79 1.48
CA GLY A 114 -3.97 -11.54 2.20
C GLY A 114 -3.51 -12.17 3.52
N PRO A 115 -2.37 -12.89 3.59
CA PRO A 115 -1.83 -13.43 4.84
C PRO A 115 -1.48 -12.38 5.89
N VAL A 116 -1.07 -11.16 5.46
CA VAL A 116 -0.72 -10.04 6.36
C VAL A 116 -1.97 -9.36 6.89
N ILE A 117 -2.91 -9.02 6.01
CA ILE A 117 -4.20 -8.41 6.37
C ILE A 117 -4.99 -9.35 7.27
N GLY A 118 -5.02 -10.65 6.92
CA GLY A 118 -5.64 -11.69 7.72
C GLY A 118 -4.89 -12.02 9.01
N ALA A 119 -5.29 -13.13 9.62
CA ALA A 119 -4.73 -13.59 10.87
C ALA A 119 -3.48 -14.50 10.72
N GLU A 120 -3.07 -14.85 9.49
CA GLU A 120 -2.02 -15.85 9.28
C GLU A 120 -0.68 -15.42 9.86
N TRP A 121 -0.16 -14.27 9.45
CA TRP A 121 1.11 -13.77 9.96
C TRP A 121 1.07 -13.53 11.47
N ILE A 122 0.01 -12.91 11.98
CA ILE A 122 -0.14 -12.69 13.42
C ILE A 122 -0.14 -14.01 14.19
N ASN A 123 -0.77 -15.06 13.66
CA ASN A 123 -0.75 -16.38 14.29
C ASN A 123 0.64 -17.01 14.22
N ARG A 124 1.36 -16.87 13.11
CA ARG A 124 2.75 -17.33 12.99
C ARG A 124 3.65 -16.60 13.99
N PHE A 125 3.60 -15.27 14.06
CA PHE A 125 4.36 -14.49 15.04
C PHE A 125 4.05 -14.89 16.49
N LYS A 126 2.79 -15.12 16.84
CA LYS A 126 2.38 -15.60 18.18
C LYS A 126 2.90 -17.00 18.51
N ASN A 127 3.22 -17.79 17.49
CA ASN A 127 3.80 -19.14 17.65
C ASN A 127 5.32 -19.15 17.47
N ASP A 128 5.98 -18.00 17.58
CA ASP A 128 7.42 -17.83 17.45
C ASP A 128 7.96 -18.23 16.05
N ASP A 129 7.11 -18.22 15.03
CA ASP A 129 7.45 -18.48 13.64
C ASP A 129 7.36 -17.17 12.86
N TYR A 130 8.46 -16.41 12.86
CA TYR A 130 8.55 -15.13 12.17
C TYR A 130 9.93 -14.91 11.54
N PRO A 131 10.04 -14.00 10.54
CA PRO A 131 11.28 -13.78 9.82
C PRO A 131 12.28 -12.98 10.63
N HIS A 132 13.47 -12.77 10.05
CA HIS A 132 14.45 -11.81 10.55
C HIS A 132 14.23 -10.41 9.98
N VAL A 133 13.68 -10.35 8.76
CA VAL A 133 13.28 -9.12 8.08
C VAL A 133 12.00 -9.38 7.30
N PHE A 134 11.14 -8.37 7.20
CA PHE A 134 9.96 -8.45 6.35
C PHE A 134 9.65 -7.09 5.71
N THR A 135 8.90 -7.13 4.61
CA THR A 135 8.26 -5.96 4.02
C THR A 135 6.76 -6.01 4.27
N ALA A 136 6.16 -4.88 4.56
CA ALA A 136 4.71 -4.72 4.65
C ALA A 136 4.34 -3.24 4.50
N ALA A 137 3.12 -2.97 4.05
CA ALA A 137 2.60 -1.62 4.09
C ALA A 137 2.46 -1.13 5.54
N SER A 138 2.75 0.16 5.76
CA SER A 138 2.85 0.75 7.10
C SER A 138 1.61 0.54 7.97
N GLN A 139 0.42 0.61 7.37
CA GLN A 139 -0.85 0.43 8.06
C GLN A 139 -1.04 -0.96 8.68
N TRP A 140 -0.28 -1.95 8.25
CA TRP A 140 -0.34 -3.30 8.80
C TRP A 140 0.76 -3.58 9.82
N THR A 141 1.80 -2.74 9.86
CA THR A 141 2.95 -2.94 10.76
C THR A 141 2.61 -2.75 12.24
N GLY A 142 1.61 -1.94 12.56
CA GLY A 142 1.19 -1.65 13.93
C GLY A 142 0.94 -2.90 14.80
N ARG A 143 0.41 -3.98 14.20
CA ARG A 143 0.20 -5.26 14.91
C ARG A 143 1.49 -5.92 15.36
N PHE A 144 2.52 -5.85 14.51
CA PHE A 144 3.83 -6.46 14.77
C PHE A 144 4.63 -5.64 15.77
N ILE A 145 4.48 -4.30 15.71
CA ILE A 145 5.10 -3.38 16.66
C ILE A 145 4.46 -3.53 18.05
N ASP A 146 3.12 -3.58 18.14
CA ASP A 146 2.40 -3.79 19.41
C ASP A 146 2.72 -5.14 20.05
N GLY A 147 3.02 -6.15 19.22
CA GLY A 147 3.49 -7.46 19.66
C GLY A 147 4.92 -7.50 20.19
N ASP A 148 5.66 -6.37 20.11
CA ASP A 148 7.10 -6.26 20.46
C ASP A 148 7.99 -7.21 19.63
N TRP A 149 7.61 -7.44 18.35
CA TRP A 149 8.37 -8.30 17.44
C TRP A 149 9.32 -7.56 16.53
N VAL A 150 9.16 -6.23 16.42
CA VAL A 150 9.98 -5.36 15.56
C VAL A 150 11.07 -4.67 16.39
N VAL A 151 12.27 -4.57 15.83
CA VAL A 151 13.37 -3.77 16.38
C VAL A 151 13.18 -2.31 15.95
N PRO A 152 13.09 -1.34 16.88
CA PRO A 152 13.07 0.06 16.53
C PRO A 152 14.26 0.47 15.66
N LEU A 153 14.04 1.35 14.68
CA LEU A 153 15.10 1.85 13.82
C LEU A 153 16.26 2.47 14.64
N ASP A 154 15.94 3.13 15.75
CA ASP A 154 16.96 3.75 16.63
C ASP A 154 17.99 2.77 17.19
N GLU A 155 17.65 1.47 17.28
CA GLU A 155 18.60 0.45 17.73
C GLU A 155 19.63 0.05 16.68
N TYR A 156 19.43 0.43 15.40
CA TYR A 156 20.35 0.10 14.29
C TYR A 156 20.54 1.23 13.27
N ARG A 157 20.06 2.43 13.58
CA ARG A 157 20.18 3.62 12.72
C ARG A 157 21.65 3.89 12.33
N ASP A 158 22.57 3.75 13.28
CA ASP A 158 24.02 3.97 13.06
C ASP A 158 24.65 2.93 12.11
N GLU A 159 23.94 1.85 11.78
CA GLU A 159 24.39 0.84 10.82
C GLU A 159 23.95 1.17 9.38
N LEU A 160 23.07 2.17 9.19
CA LEU A 160 22.66 2.69 7.89
C LEU A 160 23.44 3.97 7.57
N PRO A 161 23.85 4.19 6.31
CA PRO A 161 24.55 5.42 5.93
C PRO A 161 23.67 6.67 6.14
N ASP A 162 24.20 7.71 6.79
CA ASP A 162 23.49 8.98 7.03
C ASP A 162 22.98 9.60 5.72
N GLU A 163 23.81 9.58 4.67
CA GLU A 163 23.44 10.10 3.35
C GLU A 163 22.28 9.33 2.70
N MET A 164 22.16 8.04 3.00
CA MET A 164 21.01 7.23 2.57
C MET A 164 19.78 7.65 3.37
N LEU A 165 19.85 7.71 4.68
CA LEU A 165 18.71 8.07 5.54
C LEU A 165 18.18 9.47 5.24
N ALA A 166 19.07 10.43 4.94
CA ALA A 166 18.68 11.79 4.58
C ALA A 166 17.70 11.85 3.40
N GLN A 167 17.76 10.88 2.47
CA GLN A 167 16.84 10.82 1.33
C GLN A 167 15.43 10.38 1.72
N TYR A 168 15.25 9.83 2.91
CA TYR A 168 13.98 9.33 3.43
C TYR A 168 13.38 10.22 4.53
N GLU A 169 14.08 11.25 5.01
CA GLU A 169 13.62 12.15 6.08
C GLU A 169 12.28 12.85 5.73
N TRP A 170 12.05 13.16 4.46
CA TRP A 170 10.80 13.78 4.02
C TRP A 170 9.57 12.87 4.22
N THR A 171 9.76 11.56 4.35
CA THR A 171 8.69 10.60 4.63
C THR A 171 8.35 10.53 6.12
N GLU A 172 9.15 11.13 6.99
CA GLU A 172 8.99 11.13 8.44
C GLU A 172 7.58 11.59 8.87
N PRO A 173 7.01 12.66 8.32
CA PRO A 173 5.66 13.08 8.68
C PRO A 173 4.58 12.03 8.33
N LEU A 174 4.85 11.11 7.40
CA LEU A 174 3.88 10.09 6.98
C LEU A 174 3.58 9.04 8.06
N TYR A 175 4.43 8.90 9.08
CA TYR A 175 4.28 7.85 10.09
C TYR A 175 4.84 8.20 11.48
N ASN A 176 5.61 9.28 11.64
CA ASN A 176 6.33 9.53 12.90
C ASN A 176 5.47 10.10 14.02
N ASP A 177 4.64 11.08 13.78
CA ASP A 177 3.85 11.71 14.86
C ASP A 177 3.02 10.67 15.63
N TYR A 178 2.62 9.63 14.94
CA TYR A 178 1.83 8.57 15.50
C TYR A 178 2.68 7.44 16.13
N ILE A 179 3.73 7.01 15.45
CA ILE A 179 4.63 5.96 15.93
C ILE A 179 5.39 6.46 17.17
N ASP A 180 5.85 7.70 17.16
CA ASP A 180 6.54 8.30 18.31
C ASP A 180 5.65 8.40 19.52
N GLN A 181 4.38 8.79 19.36
CA GLN A 181 3.44 8.86 20.45
C GLN A 181 3.11 7.50 21.07
N MET A 182 3.04 6.46 20.24
CA MET A 182 2.63 5.11 20.68
C MET A 182 3.78 4.25 21.16
N TRP A 183 4.88 4.24 20.43
CA TRP A 183 5.95 3.26 20.61
C TRP A 183 7.33 3.89 20.87
N GLY A 184 7.42 5.23 20.84
CA GLY A 184 8.61 5.97 21.25
C GLY A 184 9.77 5.84 20.28
N GLY A 185 9.52 6.03 19.00
CA GLY A 185 10.53 6.08 17.94
C GLY A 185 10.13 5.33 16.67
N GLN A 186 10.81 5.63 15.59
CA GLN A 186 10.59 5.01 14.28
C GLN A 186 10.89 3.51 14.32
N GLN A 187 9.95 2.70 13.85
CA GLN A 187 10.02 1.24 13.92
C GLN A 187 10.36 0.59 12.57
N THR A 188 10.06 1.26 11.47
CA THR A 188 10.21 0.73 10.12
C THR A 188 10.79 1.79 9.19
N VAL A 189 11.34 1.37 8.05
CA VAL A 189 11.85 2.29 7.03
C VAL A 189 11.01 2.16 5.77
N PRO A 190 10.34 3.22 5.31
CA PRO A 190 9.65 3.19 4.03
C PRO A 190 10.65 3.12 2.88
N PHE A 191 10.35 2.32 1.86
CA PHE A 191 11.15 2.23 0.65
C PHE A 191 10.37 2.54 -0.63
N ALA A 192 9.03 2.51 -0.55
CA ALA A 192 8.14 2.82 -1.65
C ALA A 192 6.83 3.42 -1.16
N LEU A 193 6.18 4.21 -1.98
CA LEU A 193 4.90 4.83 -1.69
C LEU A 193 3.87 4.37 -2.71
N GLN A 194 2.87 3.65 -2.24
CA GLN A 194 1.67 3.32 -3.00
C GLN A 194 0.70 4.49 -2.90
N MET A 195 0.23 4.97 -4.05
CA MET A 195 -0.68 6.11 -4.12
C MET A 195 -2.12 5.63 -4.17
N ILE A 196 -2.98 6.23 -3.36
CA ILE A 196 -4.40 5.94 -3.27
C ILE A 196 -5.19 7.21 -3.58
N GLY A 197 -6.18 7.05 -4.48
CA GLY A 197 -7.07 8.14 -4.86
C GLY A 197 -6.71 8.90 -6.14
N PRO A 198 -5.60 8.61 -6.89
CA PRO A 198 -5.41 9.27 -8.18
C PRO A 198 -6.54 8.88 -9.14
N PHE A 199 -6.77 9.73 -10.15
CA PHE A 199 -7.64 9.38 -11.26
C PHE A 199 -6.87 8.75 -12.40
N ALA A 200 -7.53 7.87 -13.16
CA ALA A 200 -7.14 7.48 -14.51
C ALA A 200 -8.35 7.66 -15.43
N ALA A 201 -8.15 8.18 -16.64
CA ALA A 201 -9.22 8.43 -17.59
C ALA A 201 -8.78 8.23 -19.05
N ARG A 202 -9.79 7.96 -19.89
CA ARG A 202 -9.70 7.81 -21.33
C ARG A 202 -9.84 9.18 -22.02
N MET A 203 -8.76 9.77 -22.48
CA MET A 203 -8.76 11.10 -23.14
C MET A 203 -9.55 11.10 -24.44
N ASP A 204 -9.52 10.02 -25.20
CA ASP A 204 -10.34 9.86 -26.40
C ASP A 204 -11.85 9.88 -26.10
N HIS A 205 -12.29 9.36 -24.94
CA HIS A 205 -13.68 9.45 -24.50
C HIS A 205 -14.09 10.89 -24.16
N PHE A 206 -13.17 11.68 -23.57
CA PHE A 206 -13.40 13.10 -23.30
C PHE A 206 -13.58 13.87 -24.61
N GLU A 207 -12.68 13.69 -25.58
CA GLU A 207 -12.73 14.34 -26.86
C GLU A 207 -14.02 13.98 -27.62
N GLU A 208 -14.41 12.70 -27.67
CA GLU A 208 -15.64 12.25 -28.34
C GLU A 208 -16.89 12.78 -27.65
N ALA A 209 -16.87 12.96 -26.34
CA ALA A 209 -17.96 13.56 -25.55
C ALA A 209 -18.02 15.10 -25.70
N GLY A 210 -17.00 15.71 -26.34
CA GLY A 210 -16.91 17.16 -26.51
C GLY A 210 -16.41 17.91 -25.26
N LEU A 211 -15.79 17.20 -24.33
CA LEU A 211 -15.09 17.72 -23.17
C LEU A 211 -13.67 18.13 -23.55
N ASP A 212 -13.11 19.10 -22.84
CA ASP A 212 -11.71 19.51 -22.99
C ASP A 212 -10.87 18.84 -21.89
N PRO A 213 -10.03 17.84 -22.22
CA PRO A 213 -9.21 17.16 -21.20
C PRO A 213 -8.34 18.11 -20.37
N SER A 214 -7.98 19.27 -20.89
CA SER A 214 -7.12 20.21 -20.17
C SER A 214 -7.85 21.02 -19.08
N SER A 215 -9.18 21.07 -19.11
CA SER A 215 -10.02 21.75 -18.12
C SER A 215 -10.96 20.82 -17.38
N ASP A 216 -11.34 19.69 -17.97
CA ASP A 216 -12.34 18.79 -17.43
C ASP A 216 -11.71 17.53 -16.75
N PHE A 217 -10.37 17.38 -16.86
CA PHE A 217 -9.63 16.30 -16.19
C PHE A 217 -8.36 16.79 -15.48
N PRO A 218 -8.19 16.52 -14.15
CA PRO A 218 -9.18 15.89 -13.27
C PRO A 218 -10.36 16.83 -12.99
N PRO A 219 -11.54 16.29 -12.58
CA PRO A 219 -12.63 17.13 -12.10
C PRO A 219 -12.20 18.01 -10.92
N GLU A 220 -12.71 19.25 -10.87
CA GLU A 220 -12.33 20.22 -9.82
C GLU A 220 -12.90 19.87 -8.45
N ASP A 221 -14.14 19.35 -8.42
CA ASP A 221 -14.87 18.97 -7.20
C ASP A 221 -15.91 17.88 -7.49
N MET A 222 -16.75 17.55 -6.51
CA MET A 222 -17.78 16.50 -6.63
C MET A 222 -18.89 16.86 -7.60
N GLU A 223 -19.29 18.13 -7.72
CA GLU A 223 -20.33 18.57 -8.67
C GLU A 223 -19.78 18.45 -10.10
N HIS A 224 -18.57 18.93 -10.35
CA HIS A 224 -17.88 18.79 -11.62
C HIS A 224 -17.62 17.30 -11.97
N LEU A 225 -17.27 16.45 -11.00
CA LEU A 225 -17.13 15.00 -11.21
C LEU A 225 -18.42 14.39 -11.76
N VAL A 226 -19.58 14.76 -11.20
CA VAL A 226 -20.88 14.27 -11.65
C VAL A 226 -21.22 14.83 -13.03
N GLU A 227 -20.94 16.12 -13.31
CA GLU A 227 -21.18 16.74 -14.61
C GLU A 227 -20.34 16.09 -15.72
N VAL A 228 -19.04 15.95 -15.50
CA VAL A 228 -18.11 15.28 -16.41
C VAL A 228 -18.52 13.82 -16.63
N GLY A 229 -18.76 13.07 -15.55
CA GLY A 229 -19.17 11.68 -15.63
C GLY A 229 -20.49 11.49 -16.41
N THR A 230 -21.46 12.38 -16.20
CA THR A 230 -22.74 12.38 -16.95
C THR A 230 -22.52 12.66 -18.43
N THR A 231 -21.71 13.65 -18.76
CA THR A 231 -21.36 14.00 -20.14
C THR A 231 -20.65 12.84 -20.85
N LEU A 232 -19.68 12.23 -20.18
CA LEU A 232 -18.97 11.04 -20.68
C LEU A 232 -19.92 9.87 -20.94
N GLN A 233 -20.89 9.63 -20.07
CA GLN A 233 -21.86 8.54 -20.23
C GLN A 233 -22.90 8.79 -21.30
N GLU A 234 -23.38 10.05 -21.44
CA GLU A 234 -24.45 10.39 -22.39
C GLU A 234 -23.92 10.67 -23.81
N GLN A 235 -22.71 11.19 -23.95
CA GLN A 235 -22.17 11.70 -25.21
C GLN A 235 -20.88 10.99 -25.64
N GLY A 236 -20.14 10.37 -24.71
CA GLY A 236 -18.94 9.60 -25.01
C GLY A 236 -19.24 8.16 -25.43
N PRO A 237 -18.20 7.42 -25.82
CA PRO A 237 -18.35 6.02 -26.26
C PRO A 237 -18.42 5.02 -25.10
N GLY A 238 -18.09 5.43 -23.88
CA GLY A 238 -18.08 4.57 -22.69
C GLY A 238 -19.48 4.15 -22.24
N GLU A 239 -19.61 2.95 -21.69
CA GLU A 239 -20.85 2.45 -21.08
C GLU A 239 -21.14 3.18 -19.77
N TYR A 240 -20.07 3.52 -19.01
CA TYR A 240 -20.12 4.22 -17.73
C TYR A 240 -19.13 5.38 -17.71
N GLY A 241 -19.61 6.55 -17.27
CA GLY A 241 -18.79 7.77 -17.20
C GLY A 241 -17.73 7.68 -16.09
N MET A 242 -18.11 7.14 -14.93
CA MET A 242 -17.24 6.97 -13.77
C MET A 242 -17.47 5.60 -13.13
N GLN A 243 -16.44 4.80 -12.98
CA GLN A 243 -16.53 3.52 -12.25
C GLN A 243 -16.11 3.71 -10.79
N LEU A 244 -17.01 3.35 -9.88
CA LEU A 244 -16.72 3.26 -8.46
C LEU A 244 -16.12 1.90 -8.10
N ILE A 245 -15.31 1.89 -7.07
CA ILE A 245 -14.60 0.72 -6.53
C ILE A 245 -15.08 0.49 -5.09
N ASN A 246 -15.53 -0.72 -4.77
CA ASN A 246 -15.93 -1.08 -3.40
C ASN A 246 -15.38 -2.45 -2.96
N GLY A 247 -15.05 -3.34 -3.89
CA GLY A 247 -14.45 -4.64 -3.60
C GLY A 247 -15.24 -5.53 -2.63
N GLY A 248 -16.57 -5.33 -2.52
CA GLY A 248 -17.36 -5.98 -1.46
C GLY A 248 -17.17 -5.34 -0.09
N GLY A 249 -16.53 -4.17 -0.04
CA GLY A 249 -16.16 -3.44 1.16
C GLY A 249 -14.65 -3.49 1.48
N ASP A 250 -13.90 -4.34 0.78
CA ASP A 250 -12.46 -4.47 1.03
C ASP A 250 -11.63 -3.33 0.40
N GLN A 251 -12.24 -2.51 -0.46
CA GLN A 251 -11.59 -1.39 -1.16
C GLN A 251 -12.29 -0.04 -0.92
N ILE A 252 -12.85 0.16 0.26
CA ILE A 252 -13.39 1.47 0.67
C ILE A 252 -12.32 2.56 0.71
N ASP A 253 -11.10 2.17 0.88
CA ASP A 253 -9.92 3.04 0.87
C ASP A 253 -9.61 3.65 -0.51
N ALA A 254 -10.08 3.05 -1.60
CA ALA A 254 -9.81 3.55 -2.94
C ALA A 254 -10.48 4.91 -3.25
N GLN A 255 -11.66 5.18 -2.73
CA GLN A 255 -12.43 6.39 -3.05
C GLN A 255 -13.03 7.11 -1.84
N PRO A 256 -13.94 6.54 -1.01
CA PRO A 256 -14.56 7.30 0.08
C PRO A 256 -13.56 7.86 1.08
N VAL A 257 -12.52 7.11 1.41
CA VAL A 257 -11.49 7.54 2.36
C VAL A 257 -10.70 8.74 1.84
N PRO A 258 -10.03 8.70 0.65
CA PRO A 258 -9.30 9.87 0.16
C PRO A 258 -10.20 11.09 -0.05
N TRP A 259 -11.46 10.91 -0.41
CA TRP A 259 -12.40 12.03 -0.57
C TRP A 259 -12.80 12.63 0.79
N ALA A 260 -13.06 11.81 1.80
CA ALA A 260 -13.33 12.30 3.15
C ALA A 260 -12.14 13.12 3.70
N MET A 261 -10.94 12.62 3.48
CA MET A 261 -9.70 13.28 3.89
C MET A 261 -9.49 14.60 3.12
N SER A 262 -9.71 14.60 1.81
CA SER A 262 -9.63 15.81 0.99
C SER A 262 -10.69 16.85 1.37
N LYS A 263 -11.86 16.44 1.86
CA LYS A 263 -12.92 17.33 2.32
C LYS A 263 -12.67 17.89 3.71
N GLY A 264 -12.32 17.03 4.66
CA GLY A 264 -12.30 17.37 6.09
C GLY A 264 -10.91 17.40 6.74
N GLY A 265 -9.85 17.01 6.03
CA GLY A 265 -8.54 16.82 6.65
C GLY A 265 -8.62 15.81 7.79
N GLU A 266 -8.35 16.26 9.01
CA GLU A 266 -8.43 15.42 10.22
C GLU A 266 -9.84 14.86 10.48
N GLU A 267 -10.90 15.61 10.14
CA GLU A 267 -12.29 15.13 10.26
C GLU A 267 -12.62 14.03 9.24
N GLY A 268 -11.85 13.89 8.18
CA GLY A 268 -11.95 12.82 7.19
C GLY A 268 -11.25 11.52 7.59
N LEU A 269 -10.55 11.50 8.72
CA LEU A 269 -9.96 10.29 9.28
C LEU A 269 -11.04 9.37 9.87
N PHE A 270 -10.67 8.15 10.19
CA PHE A 270 -11.55 7.22 10.90
C PHE A 270 -11.45 7.33 12.44
N LEU A 271 -10.37 7.91 12.97
CA LEU A 271 -10.16 8.23 14.38
C LEU A 271 -9.66 9.66 14.54
N THR A 272 -9.96 10.26 15.71
CA THR A 272 -9.26 11.45 16.16
C THR A 272 -7.75 11.19 16.28
N GLN A 273 -6.91 12.22 16.14
CA GLN A 273 -5.45 12.08 16.25
C GLN A 273 -5.01 11.50 17.60
N ASP A 274 -5.70 11.88 18.69
CA ASP A 274 -5.46 11.34 20.04
C ASP A 274 -6.16 9.99 20.30
N ARG A 275 -6.90 9.48 19.28
CA ARG A 275 -7.65 8.22 19.31
C ARG A 275 -8.71 8.12 20.40
N SER A 276 -9.18 9.23 20.85
CA SER A 276 -10.21 9.30 21.89
C SER A 276 -11.61 9.05 21.33
N ASP A 277 -11.79 9.10 20.00
CA ASP A 277 -13.09 8.87 19.36
C ASP A 277 -12.98 8.37 17.91
N ALA A 278 -14.03 7.71 17.42
CA ALA A 278 -14.22 7.35 16.02
C ALA A 278 -14.98 8.47 15.29
N LEU A 279 -14.56 8.76 14.04
CA LEU A 279 -15.02 9.93 13.29
C LEU A 279 -16.04 9.63 12.19
N TYR A 280 -16.40 8.39 11.94
CA TYR A 280 -17.28 8.00 10.84
C TYR A 280 -18.68 8.65 10.87
N ASP A 281 -19.19 9.10 12.01
CA ASP A 281 -20.51 9.71 12.15
C ASP A 281 -20.53 11.24 12.09
N ASN A 282 -19.39 11.87 11.77
CA ASN A 282 -19.35 13.31 11.57
C ASN A 282 -19.96 13.75 10.22
N ASP A 283 -20.13 15.05 10.04
CA ASP A 283 -20.76 15.61 8.84
C ASP A 283 -19.94 15.35 7.57
N THR A 284 -18.61 15.37 7.66
CA THR A 284 -17.71 15.09 6.53
C THR A 284 -17.92 13.69 5.97
N TRP A 285 -17.91 12.67 6.84
CA TRP A 285 -18.12 11.28 6.41
C TRP A 285 -19.52 11.05 5.85
N LYS A 286 -20.56 11.63 6.49
CA LYS A 286 -21.96 11.54 6.03
C LYS A 286 -22.14 12.19 4.65
N GLU A 287 -21.55 13.37 4.44
CA GLU A 287 -21.57 14.05 3.14
C GLU A 287 -20.89 13.19 2.06
N ILE A 288 -19.65 12.78 2.29
CA ILE A 288 -18.85 12.05 1.30
C ILE A 288 -19.48 10.69 0.97
N LEU A 289 -19.89 9.91 1.97
CA LEU A 289 -20.52 8.62 1.71
C LEU A 289 -21.85 8.78 0.94
N SER A 290 -22.62 9.83 1.24
CA SER A 290 -23.84 10.14 0.51
C SER A 290 -23.57 10.49 -0.94
N GLN A 291 -22.58 11.35 -1.21
CA GLN A 291 -22.17 11.71 -2.58
C GLN A 291 -21.61 10.50 -3.34
N TRP A 292 -20.78 9.68 -2.73
CA TRP A 292 -20.26 8.46 -3.34
C TRP A 292 -21.35 7.47 -3.71
N VAL A 293 -22.32 7.25 -2.82
CA VAL A 293 -23.48 6.41 -3.11
C VAL A 293 -24.36 7.01 -4.21
N ALA A 294 -24.54 8.34 -4.24
CA ALA A 294 -25.35 9.05 -5.25
C ALA A 294 -24.75 8.88 -6.67
N ILE A 295 -23.45 8.86 -6.85
CA ILE A 295 -22.80 8.60 -8.15
C ILE A 295 -23.33 7.32 -8.79
N TYR A 296 -23.52 6.27 -8.00
CA TYR A 296 -24.07 5.00 -8.48
C TYR A 296 -25.59 5.00 -8.54
N ARG A 297 -26.28 5.39 -7.43
CA ARG A 297 -27.72 5.15 -7.28
C ARG A 297 -28.59 6.23 -7.91
N GLU A 298 -28.16 7.48 -7.89
CA GLU A 298 -28.94 8.62 -8.37
C GLU A 298 -28.52 9.01 -9.78
N HIS A 299 -27.21 9.06 -10.01
CA HIS A 299 -26.66 9.47 -11.32
C HIS A 299 -26.42 8.29 -12.26
N GLY A 300 -26.31 7.06 -11.75
CA GLY A 300 -26.14 5.86 -12.57
C GLY A 300 -24.81 5.82 -13.35
N LEU A 301 -23.78 6.53 -12.87
CA LEU A 301 -22.51 6.68 -13.59
C LEU A 301 -21.61 5.45 -13.51
N SER A 302 -21.89 4.53 -12.59
CA SER A 302 -21.11 3.34 -12.34
C SER A 302 -21.88 2.06 -12.65
N GLY A 303 -21.17 1.01 -13.02
CA GLY A 303 -21.76 -0.25 -13.48
C GLY A 303 -22.53 -1.02 -12.40
N PRO A 304 -23.38 -1.97 -12.78
CA PRO A 304 -24.29 -2.68 -11.85
C PRO A 304 -23.58 -3.54 -10.82
N ASN A 305 -22.30 -3.86 -11.03
CA ASN A 305 -21.49 -4.66 -10.11
C ASN A 305 -20.65 -3.81 -9.16
N THR A 306 -20.93 -2.52 -9.04
CA THR A 306 -20.15 -1.56 -8.25
C THR A 306 -19.87 -2.05 -6.82
N SER A 307 -20.84 -2.67 -6.14
CA SER A 307 -20.63 -3.19 -4.79
C SER A 307 -19.55 -4.28 -4.67
N GLN A 308 -19.20 -4.93 -5.77
CA GLN A 308 -18.17 -6.00 -5.82
C GLN A 308 -17.02 -5.66 -6.77
N TYR A 309 -17.00 -4.43 -7.29
CA TYR A 309 -16.03 -4.04 -8.30
C TYR A 309 -14.65 -3.83 -7.67
N GLN A 310 -13.68 -4.55 -8.21
CA GLN A 310 -12.30 -4.55 -7.74
C GLN A 310 -11.43 -3.60 -8.57
N ASP A 311 -10.46 -2.99 -7.93
CA ASP A 311 -9.51 -2.07 -8.51
C ASP A 311 -8.72 -2.68 -9.70
N GLU A 312 -8.30 -3.92 -9.58
CA GLU A 312 -7.54 -4.64 -10.61
C GLU A 312 -8.32 -4.88 -11.92
N GLN A 313 -9.63 -4.63 -11.91
CA GLN A 313 -10.48 -4.75 -13.10
C GLN A 313 -10.45 -3.48 -13.97
N ILE A 314 -10.02 -2.34 -13.42
CA ILE A 314 -10.04 -1.04 -14.09
C ILE A 314 -9.26 -1.05 -15.41
N PRO A 315 -7.99 -1.53 -15.48
CA PRO A 315 -7.23 -1.50 -16.73
C PRO A 315 -7.95 -2.23 -17.86
N ALA A 316 -8.46 -3.43 -17.60
CA ALA A 316 -9.16 -4.24 -18.61
C ALA A 316 -10.47 -3.58 -19.09
N GLN A 317 -11.20 -2.90 -18.20
CA GLN A 317 -12.46 -2.25 -18.56
C GLN A 317 -12.21 -0.95 -19.35
N MET A 318 -11.15 -0.20 -19.02
CA MET A 318 -10.70 0.94 -19.82
C MET A 318 -10.22 0.49 -21.20
N ALA A 319 -9.46 -0.60 -21.29
CA ALA A 319 -9.04 -1.19 -22.56
C ALA A 319 -10.23 -1.57 -23.45
N ALA A 320 -11.28 -2.12 -22.85
CA ALA A 320 -12.51 -2.49 -23.55
C ALA A 320 -13.39 -1.28 -23.92
N GLY A 321 -13.05 -0.06 -23.52
CA GLY A 321 -13.83 1.15 -23.75
C GLY A 321 -15.14 1.21 -22.96
N ARG A 322 -15.26 0.45 -21.88
CA ARG A 322 -16.51 0.37 -21.11
C ARG A 322 -16.64 1.49 -20.08
N ILE A 323 -15.51 1.87 -19.47
CA ILE A 323 -15.47 2.93 -18.47
C ILE A 323 -14.56 4.06 -18.96
N SER A 324 -14.97 5.29 -18.67
CA SER A 324 -14.26 6.48 -19.11
C SER A 324 -13.30 7.00 -18.05
N MET A 325 -13.64 6.90 -16.77
CA MET A 325 -12.87 7.42 -15.64
C MET A 325 -13.01 6.53 -14.40
N SER A 326 -11.98 6.44 -13.58
CA SER A 326 -11.99 5.78 -12.26
C SER A 326 -10.81 6.26 -11.40
N ASN A 327 -10.70 5.78 -10.16
CA ASN A 327 -9.60 6.03 -9.23
C ASN A 327 -8.82 4.73 -8.93
N PRO A 328 -8.07 4.18 -9.89
CA PRO A 328 -7.24 3.01 -9.60
C PRO A 328 -6.09 3.38 -8.66
N GLU A 329 -5.68 2.44 -7.84
CA GLU A 329 -4.45 2.58 -7.06
C GLU A 329 -3.21 2.53 -7.95
N SER A 330 -2.12 3.15 -7.53
CA SER A 330 -0.89 3.21 -8.32
C SER A 330 -0.29 1.84 -8.70
N PRO A 331 -0.41 0.75 -7.90
CA PRO A 331 0.06 -0.58 -8.31
C PRO A 331 -0.59 -1.14 -9.58
N ASN A 332 -1.69 -0.55 -10.04
CA ASN A 332 -2.26 -0.91 -11.34
C ASN A 332 -1.47 -0.37 -12.54
N HIS A 333 -0.53 0.55 -12.33
CA HIS A 333 0.30 1.13 -13.40
C HIS A 333 0.97 0.07 -14.30
N PRO A 334 1.70 -0.94 -13.80
CA PRO A 334 2.24 -2.01 -14.64
C PRO A 334 1.16 -2.80 -15.38
N THR A 335 -0.02 -2.97 -14.77
CA THR A 335 -1.15 -3.65 -15.39
C THR A 335 -1.72 -2.83 -16.55
N PHE A 336 -1.76 -1.51 -16.45
CA PHE A 336 -2.08 -0.64 -17.58
C PHE A 336 -1.06 -0.79 -18.72
N GLN A 337 0.24 -0.81 -18.41
CA GLN A 337 1.29 -1.05 -19.41
C GLN A 337 1.10 -2.40 -20.12
N GLU A 338 0.81 -3.47 -19.38
CA GLU A 338 0.62 -4.80 -19.97
C GLU A 338 -0.67 -4.95 -20.77
N GLN A 339 -1.80 -4.44 -20.26
CA GLN A 339 -3.13 -4.72 -20.82
C GLN A 339 -3.61 -3.70 -21.81
N VAL A 340 -3.19 -2.45 -21.68
CA VAL A 340 -3.66 -1.35 -22.54
C VAL A 340 -2.62 -0.95 -23.59
N GLY A 341 -1.36 -1.34 -23.41
CA GLY A 341 -0.31 -1.23 -24.42
C GLY A 341 -0.19 0.17 -25.04
N GLU A 342 -0.31 0.25 -26.37
CA GLU A 342 -0.13 1.49 -27.11
C GLU A 342 -1.05 2.64 -26.67
N MET A 343 -2.26 2.35 -26.17
CA MET A 343 -3.19 3.39 -25.68
C MET A 343 -2.65 4.07 -24.43
N TYR A 344 -1.93 3.34 -23.61
CA TYR A 344 -1.29 3.86 -22.43
C TYR A 344 -0.04 4.66 -22.78
N GLU A 345 0.84 4.07 -23.59
CA GLU A 345 2.08 4.68 -24.02
C GLU A 345 1.90 6.00 -24.82
N ASN A 346 0.81 6.12 -25.57
CA ASN A 346 0.54 7.33 -26.37
C ASN A 346 -0.31 8.37 -25.66
N GLY A 347 -0.64 8.18 -24.37
CA GLY A 347 -1.40 9.12 -23.58
C GLY A 347 -2.91 9.10 -23.82
N THR A 348 -3.46 8.12 -24.51
CA THR A 348 -4.92 7.91 -24.59
C THR A 348 -5.51 7.66 -23.20
N ILE A 349 -4.77 6.97 -22.32
CA ILE A 349 -5.07 6.88 -20.89
C ILE A 349 -4.09 7.77 -20.16
N GLN A 350 -4.61 8.67 -19.34
CA GLN A 350 -3.82 9.56 -18.50
C GLN A 350 -4.22 9.45 -17.04
N TRP A 351 -3.27 9.80 -16.17
CA TRP A 351 -3.45 9.90 -14.73
C TRP A 351 -3.52 11.36 -14.31
N ALA A 352 -4.18 11.60 -13.19
CA ALA A 352 -4.20 12.88 -12.52
C ALA A 352 -4.24 12.67 -11.00
N PRO A 353 -3.85 13.69 -10.20
CA PRO A 353 -4.11 13.69 -8.78
C PRO A 353 -5.59 13.47 -8.46
N GLY A 354 -5.88 13.04 -7.24
CA GLY A 354 -7.25 12.95 -6.75
C GLY A 354 -7.94 14.31 -6.61
N LEU A 355 -9.19 14.30 -6.13
CA LEU A 355 -9.96 15.52 -5.90
C LEU A 355 -9.36 16.36 -4.76
N ASP A 356 -9.35 17.68 -4.95
CA ASP A 356 -9.19 18.66 -3.88
C ASP A 356 -10.56 19.15 -3.44
N LEU A 357 -11.06 18.63 -2.34
CA LEU A 357 -12.38 19.00 -1.81
C LEU A 357 -12.31 20.09 -0.72
N GLY A 358 -11.16 20.78 -0.60
CA GLY A 358 -11.02 21.96 0.22
C GLY A 358 -9.85 21.99 1.21
N THR A 359 -9.12 20.86 1.39
CA THR A 359 -7.93 20.84 2.28
C THR A 359 -6.60 20.87 1.53
N GLY A 360 -6.63 20.83 0.19
CA GLY A 360 -5.45 20.72 -0.66
C GLY A 360 -4.98 19.29 -0.86
N GLN A 361 -5.56 18.33 -0.15
CA GLN A 361 -5.16 16.94 -0.25
C GLN A 361 -5.84 16.26 -1.43
N LYS A 362 -5.05 15.59 -2.25
CA LYS A 362 -5.47 14.97 -3.51
C LYS A 362 -5.35 13.44 -3.50
N GLY A 363 -5.44 12.84 -2.35
CA GLY A 363 -5.24 11.41 -2.11
C GLY A 363 -4.31 11.17 -0.93
N TYR A 364 -3.87 9.95 -0.73
CA TYR A 364 -2.96 9.59 0.35
C TYR A 364 -2.01 8.45 -0.05
N PHE A 365 -1.10 8.09 0.86
CA PHE A 365 -0.07 7.10 0.60
C PHE A 365 -0.15 5.93 1.57
N PHE A 366 0.12 4.75 1.05
CA PHE A 366 0.57 3.61 1.84
C PHE A 366 2.09 3.47 1.70
N PRO A 367 2.88 3.91 2.69
CA PRO A 367 4.30 3.59 2.68
C PRO A 367 4.50 2.08 2.77
N GLN A 368 5.24 1.53 1.82
CA GLN A 368 5.74 0.17 1.89
C GLN A 368 7.03 0.20 2.70
N CYS A 369 7.06 -0.53 3.79
CA CYS A 369 8.14 -0.46 4.77
C CYS A 369 8.90 -1.77 4.86
N VAL A 370 10.18 -1.66 5.22
CA VAL A 370 11.00 -2.79 5.62
C VAL A 370 11.25 -2.73 7.13
N ALA A 371 11.16 -3.86 7.81
CA ALA A 371 11.30 -3.98 9.25
C ALA A 371 12.21 -5.15 9.64
N ILE A 372 13.04 -4.93 10.67
CA ILE A 372 13.87 -5.97 11.28
C ILE A 372 13.12 -6.57 12.48
N CYS A 373 13.10 -7.89 12.58
CA CYS A 373 12.48 -8.58 13.71
C CYS A 373 13.45 -8.78 14.89
N ARG A 374 12.88 -8.82 16.09
CA ARG A 374 13.59 -9.21 17.29
C ARG A 374 14.00 -10.69 17.25
N PRO A 375 14.98 -11.12 18.11
CA PRO A 375 15.36 -12.52 18.16
C PRO A 375 14.19 -13.41 18.58
N GLY A 376 14.10 -14.58 17.96
CA GLY A 376 13.19 -15.63 18.42
C GLY A 376 13.54 -16.08 19.84
N PRO A 377 12.56 -16.60 20.60
CA PRO A 377 12.75 -16.94 22.03
C PRO A 377 13.81 -18.01 22.28
N ASN A 378 14.14 -18.80 21.28
CA ASN A 378 15.14 -19.86 21.36
C ASN A 378 16.40 -19.56 20.55
N GLU A 379 16.49 -18.39 19.94
CA GLU A 379 17.63 -17.96 19.15
C GLU A 379 18.76 -17.48 20.05
N ASN A 380 19.97 -17.98 19.83
CA ASN A 380 21.11 -17.48 20.60
C ASN A 380 21.57 -16.11 20.06
N GLN A 381 22.02 -15.25 20.95
CA GLN A 381 22.36 -13.86 20.66
C GLN A 381 23.37 -13.70 19.51
N ARG A 382 24.38 -14.57 19.45
CA ARG A 382 25.42 -14.48 18.41
C ARG A 382 24.87 -14.76 17.01
N ASP A 383 24.02 -15.77 16.88
CA ASP A 383 23.43 -16.15 15.60
C ASP A 383 22.41 -15.08 15.17
N TYR A 384 21.64 -14.54 16.13
CA TYR A 384 20.75 -13.42 15.90
C TYR A 384 21.51 -12.18 15.37
N GLU A 385 22.59 -11.76 16.03
CA GLU A 385 23.38 -10.59 15.60
C GLU A 385 23.92 -10.73 14.17
N ARG A 386 24.36 -11.93 13.78
CA ARG A 386 24.79 -12.20 12.41
C ARG A 386 23.63 -12.11 11.40
N ARG A 387 22.49 -12.69 11.74
CA ARG A 387 21.29 -12.65 10.89
C ARG A 387 20.71 -11.23 10.82
N ARG A 388 20.66 -10.52 11.94
CA ARG A 388 20.26 -9.12 11.97
C ARG A 388 21.18 -8.26 11.07
N LYS A 389 22.46 -8.48 11.12
CA LYS A 389 23.42 -7.79 10.25
C LYS A 389 23.14 -8.10 8.77
N ALA A 390 22.92 -9.35 8.41
CA ALA A 390 22.56 -9.74 7.05
C ALA A 390 21.23 -9.09 6.61
N SER A 391 20.25 -9.02 7.51
CA SER A 391 18.96 -8.34 7.27
C SER A 391 19.12 -6.84 7.04
N ILE A 392 19.99 -6.17 7.78
CA ILE A 392 20.33 -4.75 7.59
C ILE A 392 21.03 -4.54 6.24
N GLU A 393 21.96 -5.42 5.87
CA GLU A 393 22.60 -5.34 4.55
C GLU A 393 21.59 -5.55 3.41
N MET A 394 20.60 -6.41 3.60
CA MET A 394 19.49 -6.56 2.65
C MET A 394 18.59 -5.32 2.61
N MET A 395 18.29 -4.72 3.77
CA MET A 395 17.57 -3.44 3.84
C MET A 395 18.28 -2.36 3.03
N LYS A 396 19.62 -2.25 3.13
CA LYS A 396 20.40 -1.30 2.33
C LYS A 396 20.25 -1.50 0.82
N VAL A 397 20.01 -2.74 0.37
CA VAL A 397 19.73 -3.01 -1.03
C VAL A 397 18.41 -2.37 -1.44
N PHE A 398 17.34 -2.57 -0.67
CA PHE A 398 16.04 -1.93 -0.94
C PHE A 398 16.11 -0.40 -0.94
N LEU A 399 16.95 0.17 -0.09
CA LEU A 399 17.12 1.62 0.06
C LEU A 399 18.18 2.20 -0.88
N SER A 400 18.83 1.39 -1.72
CA SER A 400 19.86 1.88 -2.63
C SER A 400 19.25 2.66 -3.80
N GLU A 401 20.00 3.60 -4.34
CA GLU A 401 19.60 4.45 -5.47
C GLU A 401 19.20 3.62 -6.69
N ASP A 402 20.02 2.62 -7.06
CA ASP A 402 19.79 1.78 -8.24
C ASP A 402 18.48 1.00 -8.14
N VAL A 403 18.14 0.48 -6.95
CA VAL A 403 16.89 -0.24 -6.71
C VAL A 403 15.71 0.71 -6.74
N GLN A 404 15.84 1.86 -6.09
CA GLN A 404 14.77 2.86 -6.04
C GLN A 404 14.46 3.43 -7.42
N ARG A 405 15.44 3.60 -8.31
CA ARG A 405 15.23 4.01 -9.70
C ARG A 405 14.40 3.03 -10.52
N GLN A 406 14.50 1.73 -10.23
CA GLN A 406 13.81 0.69 -10.99
C GLN A 406 12.45 0.34 -10.38
N LEU A 407 12.27 0.63 -9.10
CA LEU A 407 11.11 0.16 -8.35
C LEU A 407 9.77 0.70 -8.90
N HIS A 408 9.75 1.96 -9.36
CA HIS A 408 8.57 2.58 -9.92
C HIS A 408 8.12 1.91 -11.23
N GLU A 409 9.07 1.53 -12.09
CA GLU A 409 8.77 0.90 -13.38
C GLU A 409 8.14 -0.49 -13.22
N VAL A 410 8.65 -1.26 -12.24
CA VAL A 410 8.23 -2.66 -12.08
C VAL A 410 7.06 -2.84 -11.12
N ALA A 411 6.81 -1.86 -10.24
CA ALA A 411 5.85 -2.00 -9.15
C ALA A 411 4.74 -0.92 -9.11
N GLY A 412 4.81 0.09 -9.98
CA GLY A 412 3.80 1.14 -10.02
C GLY A 412 3.72 1.94 -8.72
N VAL A 413 4.87 2.26 -8.12
CA VAL A 413 4.95 3.01 -6.86
C VAL A 413 5.88 4.20 -7.01
N LEU A 414 5.69 5.22 -6.18
CA LEU A 414 6.64 6.32 -6.09
C LEU A 414 7.80 5.88 -5.16
N PRO A 415 9.07 6.00 -5.57
CA PRO A 415 10.20 5.72 -4.70
C PRO A 415 10.16 6.58 -3.44
N ALA A 416 10.43 5.99 -2.28
CA ALA A 416 10.54 6.77 -1.05
C ALA A 416 11.84 7.59 -0.99
N ARG A 417 12.81 7.25 -1.81
CA ARG A 417 14.08 7.96 -1.95
C ARG A 417 13.93 9.21 -2.83
N ARG A 418 14.03 10.40 -2.25
CA ARG A 418 13.72 11.67 -2.91
C ARG A 418 14.64 12.03 -4.07
N ASP A 419 15.94 11.76 -3.97
CA ASP A 419 16.95 12.14 -4.96
C ASP A 419 16.83 11.42 -6.31
N VAL A 420 15.98 10.39 -6.42
CA VAL A 420 15.73 9.70 -7.69
C VAL A 420 14.52 10.25 -8.46
N TRP A 421 13.75 11.16 -7.89
CA TRP A 421 12.51 11.64 -8.51
C TRP A 421 12.75 12.43 -9.81
N ASP A 422 13.86 13.19 -9.88
CA ASP A 422 14.22 13.95 -11.08
C ASP A 422 14.59 13.03 -12.27
N ASP A 423 14.84 11.76 -12.01
CA ASP A 423 15.19 10.74 -13.00
C ASP A 423 14.02 9.82 -13.36
N LEU A 424 12.82 10.06 -12.81
CA LEU A 424 11.64 9.29 -13.20
C LEU A 424 11.28 9.60 -14.66
N PRO A 425 10.79 8.62 -15.43
CA PRO A 425 10.56 8.83 -16.84
C PRO A 425 9.43 9.85 -17.09
N ASP A 426 9.67 10.78 -18.00
CA ASP A 426 8.62 11.62 -18.61
C ASP A 426 7.86 10.77 -19.62
N THR A 427 6.64 10.36 -19.24
CA THR A 427 5.79 9.48 -20.05
C THR A 427 4.52 10.20 -20.50
N ALA A 428 4.01 9.82 -21.66
CA ALA A 428 2.80 10.42 -22.21
C ALA A 428 1.55 10.19 -21.34
N HIS A 429 1.58 9.16 -20.47
CA HIS A 429 0.49 8.86 -19.52
C HIS A 429 0.57 9.63 -18.20
N ASN A 430 1.57 10.45 -17.98
CA ASN A 430 1.79 11.38 -16.84
C ASN A 430 1.53 10.82 -15.42
N ALA A 431 1.61 9.51 -15.22
CA ALA A 431 1.31 8.92 -13.90
C ALA A 431 2.26 9.43 -12.80
N TYR A 432 3.57 9.56 -13.12
CA TYR A 432 4.55 10.00 -12.13
C TYR A 432 4.41 11.46 -11.76
N ASP A 433 4.06 12.32 -12.72
CA ASP A 433 3.77 13.74 -12.47
C ASP A 433 2.59 13.88 -11.49
N ALA A 434 1.51 13.13 -11.73
CA ALA A 434 0.35 13.09 -10.84
C ALA A 434 0.71 12.63 -9.43
N TRP A 435 1.54 11.59 -9.29
CA TRP A 435 1.95 11.07 -8.01
C TRP A 435 2.91 12.00 -7.26
N GLN A 436 3.83 12.67 -7.97
CA GLN A 436 4.70 13.69 -7.39
C GLN A 436 3.89 14.88 -6.90
N GLU A 437 2.91 15.35 -7.67
CA GLU A 437 2.00 16.42 -7.25
C GLU A 437 1.21 16.04 -6.00
N MET A 438 0.71 14.78 -5.93
CA MET A 438 0.08 14.28 -4.71
C MET A 438 1.06 14.28 -3.53
N ALA A 439 2.32 13.91 -3.77
CA ALA A 439 3.35 13.86 -2.73
C ALA A 439 3.74 15.23 -2.17
N GLU A 440 3.57 16.32 -2.91
CA GLU A 440 3.83 17.69 -2.43
C GLU A 440 2.84 18.15 -1.35
N ASN A 441 1.66 17.54 -1.31
CA ASN A 441 0.58 17.87 -0.38
C ASN A 441 0.39 16.81 0.72
N LEU A 442 1.47 16.15 1.10
CA LEU A 442 1.43 15.08 2.10
C LEU A 442 0.85 15.54 3.43
N GLN A 443 -0.27 14.96 3.81
CA GLN A 443 -0.73 14.94 5.19
C GLN A 443 -0.72 13.49 5.67
N VAL A 444 -0.24 13.27 6.90
CA VAL A 444 -0.24 11.96 7.54
C VAL A 444 -1.65 11.60 7.93
N LEU A 445 -2.17 10.58 7.29
CA LEU A 445 -3.57 10.24 7.42
C LEU A 445 -3.80 8.77 7.77
N HIS A 446 -2.72 8.01 7.88
CA HIS A 446 -2.79 6.65 8.34
C HIS A 446 -2.39 6.53 9.81
N HIS A 447 -3.36 6.10 10.57
CA HIS A 447 -3.09 5.65 11.91
C HIS A 447 -2.58 4.20 11.84
N ASN A 448 -1.28 3.98 12.08
CA ASN A 448 -0.69 2.65 12.26
C ASN A 448 -1.23 2.00 13.55
N HIS A 449 -2.54 1.93 13.68
CA HIS A 449 -3.22 1.38 14.84
C HIS A 449 -3.14 -0.13 14.82
N PRO A 450 -2.94 -0.84 15.95
CA PRO A 450 -2.94 -2.31 15.98
C PRO A 450 -4.23 -2.95 15.43
N GLN A 451 -5.34 -2.21 15.51
CA GLN A 451 -6.65 -2.61 14.98
C GLN A 451 -7.01 -1.92 13.66
N TYR A 452 -6.00 -1.46 12.90
CA TYR A 452 -6.22 -0.73 11.66
C TYR A 452 -7.11 -1.49 10.67
N VAL A 453 -6.88 -2.79 10.50
CA VAL A 453 -7.67 -3.63 9.58
C VAL A 453 -9.16 -3.67 9.96
N GLU A 454 -9.43 -3.77 11.24
CA GLU A 454 -10.79 -3.74 11.76
C GLU A 454 -11.44 -2.38 11.51
N LEU A 455 -10.72 -1.30 11.80
CA LEU A 455 -11.21 0.07 11.65
C LEU A 455 -11.37 0.47 10.18
N MET A 456 -10.44 0.12 9.30
CA MET A 456 -10.44 0.55 7.91
C MET A 456 -11.28 -0.34 6.99
N TYR A 457 -11.34 -1.65 7.24
CA TYR A 457 -11.97 -2.60 6.31
C TYR A 457 -13.12 -3.38 6.94
N ASN A 458 -12.91 -4.06 8.07
CA ASN A 458 -13.88 -5.01 8.59
C ASN A 458 -15.16 -4.34 9.16
N ILE A 459 -15.05 -3.12 9.68
CA ILE A 459 -16.18 -2.34 10.16
C ILE A 459 -16.83 -1.56 9.00
N PRO A 460 -16.13 -0.66 8.27
CA PRO A 460 -16.80 0.18 7.29
C PRO A 460 -17.19 -0.57 6.00
N GLY A 461 -16.45 -1.59 5.60
CA GLY A 461 -16.69 -2.31 4.36
C GLY A 461 -18.11 -2.89 4.23
N PRO A 462 -18.62 -3.68 5.18
CA PRO A 462 -19.99 -4.19 5.12
C PRO A 462 -21.05 -3.10 5.09
N TYR A 463 -20.85 -1.97 5.82
CA TYR A 463 -21.82 -0.88 5.85
C TYR A 463 -21.79 -0.02 4.58
N SER A 464 -20.60 0.23 4.00
CA SER A 464 -20.50 0.88 2.69
C SER A 464 -21.16 0.05 1.59
N THR A 465 -21.01 -1.28 1.62
CA THR A 465 -21.68 -2.20 0.71
C THR A 465 -23.19 -2.15 0.88
N GLN A 466 -23.74 -2.13 2.10
CA GLN A 466 -25.18 -1.99 2.37
C GLN A 466 -25.70 -0.63 1.92
N ALA A 467 -24.94 0.45 2.08
CA ALA A 467 -25.31 1.77 1.60
C ALA A 467 -25.38 1.82 0.07
N ILE A 468 -24.39 1.29 -0.63
CA ILE A 468 -24.36 1.29 -2.10
C ILE A 468 -25.43 0.37 -2.70
N THR A 469 -25.79 -0.74 -2.05
CA THR A 469 -26.92 -1.59 -2.45
C THR A 469 -28.27 -0.99 -2.07
N GLY A 470 -28.31 -0.04 -1.14
CA GLY A 470 -29.49 0.65 -0.64
C GLY A 470 -30.26 -0.10 0.43
N ASP A 471 -29.61 -1.03 1.09
CA ASP A 471 -30.17 -1.74 2.24
C ASP A 471 -30.29 -0.83 3.48
N ILE A 472 -29.38 0.15 3.59
CA ILE A 472 -29.40 1.23 4.60
C ILE A 472 -29.06 2.57 3.94
N SER A 473 -29.36 3.67 4.62
CA SER A 473 -28.91 5.00 4.16
C SER A 473 -27.41 5.21 4.41
N PRO A 474 -26.74 6.11 3.65
CA PRO A 474 -25.35 6.47 3.93
C PRO A 474 -25.14 6.99 5.36
N GLU A 475 -26.06 7.80 5.88
CA GLU A 475 -25.97 8.33 7.25
C GLU A 475 -26.09 7.19 8.29
N GLU A 476 -26.98 6.24 8.06
CA GLU A 476 -27.12 5.06 8.94
C GLU A 476 -25.86 4.18 8.86
N ALA A 477 -25.24 4.07 7.69
CA ALA A 477 -23.96 3.36 7.52
C ALA A 477 -22.88 4.03 8.38
N CYS A 478 -22.72 5.35 8.28
CA CYS A 478 -21.79 6.14 9.07
C CYS A 478 -22.00 5.99 10.60
N ASP A 479 -23.25 6.10 11.04
CA ASP A 479 -23.60 5.94 12.48
C ASP A 479 -23.27 4.52 13.00
N ARG A 480 -23.47 3.49 12.16
CA ARG A 480 -23.12 2.10 12.52
C ARG A 480 -21.61 1.88 12.53
N MET A 481 -20.89 2.41 11.54
CA MET A 481 -19.43 2.37 11.51
C MET A 481 -18.82 2.99 12.77
N ALA A 482 -19.26 4.19 13.13
CA ALA A 482 -18.76 4.88 14.33
C ALA A 482 -19.08 4.12 15.62
N ARG A 483 -20.30 3.59 15.76
CA ARG A 483 -20.70 2.79 16.92
C ARG A 483 -19.80 1.57 17.08
N ASP A 484 -19.62 0.79 16.00
CA ASP A 484 -18.87 -0.46 16.09
C ASP A 484 -17.36 -0.21 16.27
N ALA A 485 -16.84 0.90 15.69
CA ALA A 485 -15.48 1.35 15.95
C ALA A 485 -15.27 1.75 17.42
N ARG A 486 -16.20 2.48 18.02
CA ARG A 486 -16.16 2.84 19.46
C ARG A 486 -16.24 1.58 20.34
N GLU A 487 -17.10 0.63 20.01
CA GLU A 487 -17.19 -0.64 20.74
C GLU A 487 -15.87 -1.42 20.67
N LEU A 488 -15.24 -1.50 19.49
CA LEU A 488 -13.94 -2.14 19.31
C LEU A 488 -12.84 -1.50 20.15
N LEU A 489 -12.86 -0.17 20.26
CA LEU A 489 -11.87 0.63 21.01
C LEU A 489 -12.18 0.71 22.51
N GLY A 490 -13.37 0.28 22.92
CA GLY A 490 -13.81 0.37 24.32
C GLY A 490 -14.16 1.80 24.77
N LEU A 491 -14.65 2.63 23.86
CA LEU A 491 -15.06 4.02 24.05
C LEU A 491 -16.55 4.13 24.40
#